data_dad956c029f803baf551c3783d056a31
#
_entry.id   dad956c029f803baf551c3783d056a31
#
_cell.length_a   1.000
_cell.length_b   1.000
_cell.length_c   1.000
_cell.angle_alpha   90.00
_cell.angle_beta   90.00
_cell.angle_gamma   90.00
#
_symmetry.space_group_name_H-M   'P 1'
#
loop_
_entity.id
_entity.type
_entity.pdbx_description
1 polymer ?
#
loop_
_entity_poly.entity_id
_entity_poly.type
_entity_poly.pdbx_seq_one_letter_code
_entity_poly.pdbx_strand_id
1 'polypeptide(L)'
;QGVLCAKGSAGIMQHNAPSRLRAPLKRVGERGSGEFEEISWEEALTIATDWLKPIREEAPEKLAFFTGRDQSQSFTGFWAQAYGTPNFAAHGGFCSVNMAAAGIYTMGGAFWEFGQPDWERTKLFMLFGVAEDHDSNPIKMGIGKIKERGAKMIGVNPIRTGYNAVADEWVG
;
A
#
# COMPACT_ATOMS: atom_id res chain seq x y z
N GLN A 1 21.65 -3.40 3.27
CA GLN A 1 22.17 -4.01 2.04
C GLN A 1 22.36 -2.99 0.90
N GLY A 2 21.94 -1.75 1.09
CA GLY A 2 22.18 -0.64 0.16
C GLY A 2 21.41 -0.70 -1.15
N VAL A 3 20.33 -1.46 -1.23
CA VAL A 3 19.48 -1.57 -2.42
C VAL A 3 18.06 -1.10 -2.13
N LEU A 4 17.44 -0.51 -3.12
CA LEU A 4 16.05 -0.07 -3.12
C LEU A 4 15.27 -0.86 -4.16
N CYS A 5 14.00 -1.11 -3.92
CA CYS A 5 13.12 -1.62 -4.98
C CYS A 5 12.78 -0.50 -5.97
N ALA A 6 12.24 -0.85 -7.13
CA ALA A 6 11.88 0.10 -8.19
C ALA A 6 10.96 1.23 -7.69
N LYS A 7 10.06 0.96 -6.76
CA LYS A 7 9.18 1.99 -6.14
C LYS A 7 9.99 3.04 -5.37
N GLY A 8 10.97 2.61 -4.58
CA GLY A 8 11.87 3.52 -3.87
C GLY A 8 12.71 4.37 -4.82
N SER A 9 13.25 3.74 -5.87
CA SER A 9 14.04 4.43 -6.90
C SER A 9 13.21 5.41 -7.72
N ALA A 10 11.95 5.07 -8.01
CA ALA A 10 11.03 5.92 -8.76
C ALA A 10 10.44 7.08 -7.95
N GLY A 11 10.59 7.10 -6.63
CA GLY A 11 9.97 8.09 -5.78
C GLY A 11 10.32 9.54 -6.13
N ILE A 12 11.57 9.81 -6.45
CA ILE A 12 12.03 11.15 -6.88
C ILE A 12 11.40 11.54 -8.22
N MET A 13 11.32 10.59 -9.15
CA MET A 13 10.70 10.83 -10.46
C MET A 13 9.20 11.11 -10.32
N GLN A 14 8.51 10.37 -9.47
CA GLN A 14 7.10 10.59 -9.17
C GLN A 14 6.88 11.95 -8.52
N HIS A 15 7.75 12.36 -7.58
CA HIS A 15 7.67 13.66 -6.91
C HIS A 15 7.83 14.83 -7.90
N ASN A 16 8.71 14.69 -8.88
CA ASN A 16 9.03 15.72 -9.86
C ASN A 16 8.32 15.54 -11.21
N ALA A 17 7.38 14.58 -11.31
CA ALA A 17 6.69 14.31 -12.57
C ALA A 17 5.98 15.57 -13.10
N PRO A 18 6.08 15.87 -14.40
CA PRO A 18 5.35 17.01 -15.00
C PRO A 18 3.84 16.89 -14.86
N SER A 19 3.33 15.66 -14.80
CA SER A 19 1.90 15.34 -14.62
C SER A 19 1.43 15.41 -13.16
N ARG A 20 2.31 15.73 -12.22
CA ARG A 20 1.92 15.83 -10.81
C ARG A 20 0.98 17.01 -10.61
N LEU A 21 -0.14 16.76 -9.94
CA LEU A 21 -1.08 17.81 -9.54
C LEU A 21 -0.41 18.77 -8.56
N ARG A 22 -0.57 20.07 -8.80
CA ARG A 22 0.01 21.13 -7.97
C ARG A 22 -1.04 22.06 -7.37
N ALA A 23 -2.27 21.95 -7.83
CA ALA A 23 -3.44 22.69 -7.36
C ALA A 23 -4.63 21.73 -7.22
N PRO A 24 -5.66 22.12 -6.45
CA PRO A 24 -6.89 21.36 -6.41
C PRO A 24 -7.57 21.37 -7.79
N LEU A 25 -8.22 20.26 -8.11
CA LEU A 25 -8.98 20.10 -9.34
C LEU A 25 -10.45 19.94 -9.02
N LYS A 26 -11.28 20.72 -9.67
CA LYS A 26 -12.73 20.62 -9.64
C LYS A 26 -13.22 19.96 -10.93
N ARG A 27 -14.03 18.92 -10.79
CA ARG A 27 -14.64 18.29 -11.96
C ARG A 27 -15.71 19.22 -12.55
N VAL A 28 -15.61 19.46 -13.85
CA VAL A 28 -16.56 20.29 -14.61
C VAL A 28 -17.41 19.49 -15.59
N GLY A 29 -16.96 18.29 -15.96
CA GLY A 29 -17.70 17.36 -16.81
C GLY A 29 -18.52 16.34 -16.03
N GLU A 30 -19.18 15.46 -16.76
CA GLU A 30 -19.90 14.32 -16.18
C GLU A 30 -18.94 13.37 -15.45
N ARG A 31 -19.49 12.58 -14.53
CA ARG A 31 -18.68 11.58 -13.80
C ARG A 31 -18.09 10.57 -14.79
N GLY A 32 -16.77 10.49 -14.79
CA GLY A 32 -16.03 9.60 -15.69
C GLY A 32 -15.52 10.26 -16.97
N SER A 33 -15.89 11.52 -17.28
CA SER A 33 -15.40 12.23 -18.47
C SER A 33 -13.91 12.59 -18.38
N GLY A 34 -13.36 12.72 -17.18
CA GLY A 34 -12.00 13.18 -16.99
C GLY A 34 -11.79 14.69 -17.15
N GLU A 35 -12.87 15.44 -17.24
CA GLU A 35 -12.84 16.90 -17.42
C GLU A 35 -12.76 17.62 -16.09
N PHE A 36 -11.64 18.33 -15.87
CA PHE A 36 -11.32 19.05 -14.65
C PHE A 36 -10.77 20.43 -14.95
N GLU A 37 -10.99 21.36 -14.05
CA GLU A 37 -10.34 22.68 -14.03
C GLU A 37 -9.56 22.88 -12.74
N GLU A 38 -8.46 23.62 -12.80
CA GLU A 38 -7.72 24.03 -11.61
C GLU A 38 -8.49 25.14 -10.88
N ILE A 39 -8.59 24.98 -9.55
CA ILE A 39 -9.21 25.98 -8.66
C ILE A 39 -8.23 26.35 -7.54
N SER A 40 -8.52 27.45 -6.85
CA SER A 40 -7.75 27.84 -5.69
C SER A 40 -8.01 26.92 -4.49
N TRP A 41 -7.07 26.88 -3.54
CA TRP A 41 -7.28 26.18 -2.27
C TRP A 41 -8.43 26.75 -1.46
N GLU A 42 -8.66 28.07 -1.54
CA GLU A 42 -9.76 28.73 -0.88
C GLU A 42 -11.11 28.24 -1.43
N GLU A 43 -11.25 28.19 -2.75
CA GLU A 43 -12.44 27.63 -3.41
C GLU A 43 -12.65 26.15 -3.05
N ALA A 44 -11.59 25.35 -3.10
CA ALA A 44 -11.68 23.93 -2.77
C ALA A 44 -12.15 23.70 -1.33
N LEU A 45 -11.61 24.45 -0.37
CA LEU A 45 -11.99 24.35 1.03
C LEU A 45 -13.42 24.84 1.26
N THR A 46 -13.86 25.89 0.55
CA THR A 46 -15.23 26.36 0.59
C THR A 46 -16.20 25.28 0.12
N ILE A 47 -15.96 24.70 -1.05
CA ILE A 47 -16.77 23.60 -1.58
C ILE A 47 -16.85 22.44 -0.61
N ALA A 48 -15.70 22.01 -0.06
CA ALA A 48 -15.65 20.90 0.89
C ALA A 48 -16.45 21.23 2.17
N THR A 49 -16.33 22.45 2.66
CA THR A 49 -17.06 22.90 3.85
C THR A 49 -18.57 22.95 3.61
N ASP A 50 -18.99 23.48 2.46
CA ASP A 50 -20.40 23.53 2.08
C ASP A 50 -21.06 22.16 1.97
N TRP A 51 -20.30 21.15 1.56
CA TRP A 51 -20.78 19.76 1.53
C TRP A 51 -20.82 19.12 2.92
N LEU A 52 -19.79 19.33 3.72
CA LEU A 52 -19.61 18.61 4.99
C LEU A 52 -20.37 19.24 6.15
N LYS A 53 -20.53 20.58 6.14
CA LYS A 53 -21.15 21.30 7.25
C LYS A 53 -22.62 20.89 7.51
N PRO A 54 -23.50 20.81 6.51
CA PRO A 54 -24.87 20.36 6.72
C PRO A 54 -24.95 18.92 7.27
N ILE A 55 -24.09 18.04 6.78
CA ILE A 55 -24.03 16.65 7.26
C ILE A 55 -23.63 16.62 8.73
N ARG A 56 -22.61 17.42 9.11
CA ARG A 56 -22.15 17.54 10.49
C ARG A 56 -23.25 18.02 11.44
N GLU A 57 -24.04 19.00 10.99
CA GLU A 57 -25.07 19.63 11.82
C GLU A 57 -26.33 18.76 11.97
N GLU A 58 -26.68 18.01 10.93
CA GLU A 58 -27.92 17.22 10.91
C GLU A 58 -27.74 15.75 11.27
N ALA A 59 -26.72 15.10 10.73
CA ALA A 59 -26.53 13.65 10.85
C ALA A 59 -25.05 13.25 10.59
N PRO A 60 -24.11 13.55 11.50
CA PRO A 60 -22.69 13.31 11.27
C PRO A 60 -22.34 11.84 11.02
N GLU A 61 -23.17 10.92 11.46
CA GLU A 61 -23.05 9.48 11.19
C GLU A 61 -23.21 9.11 9.70
N LYS A 62 -23.71 10.00 8.86
CA LYS A 62 -23.79 9.79 7.40
C LYS A 62 -22.42 9.94 6.72
N LEU A 63 -21.43 10.52 7.39
CA LEU A 63 -20.07 10.56 6.90
C LEU A 63 -19.32 9.29 7.30
N ALA A 64 -18.88 8.52 6.32
CA ALA A 64 -17.90 7.46 6.52
C ALA A 64 -16.50 7.98 6.13
N PHE A 65 -15.54 7.86 7.04
CA PHE A 65 -14.18 8.31 6.84
C PHE A 65 -13.23 7.11 6.87
N PHE A 66 -12.64 6.82 5.72
CA PHE A 66 -11.74 5.68 5.55
C PHE A 66 -10.33 6.17 5.18
N THR A 67 -9.31 5.75 5.92
CA THR A 67 -7.93 6.18 5.69
C THR A 67 -7.02 5.03 5.29
N GLY A 68 -6.01 5.36 4.48
CA GLY A 68 -4.90 4.48 4.17
C GLY A 68 -3.90 4.37 5.32
N ARG A 69 -2.82 3.65 5.07
CA ARG A 69 -1.71 3.52 6.00
C ARG A 69 -0.71 4.66 5.79
N ASP A 70 -0.87 5.72 6.53
CA ASP A 70 0.09 6.81 6.59
C ASP A 70 0.31 7.28 8.03
N GLN A 71 1.31 8.09 8.24
CA GLN A 71 1.66 8.56 9.60
C GLN A 71 0.73 9.67 10.10
N SER A 72 -0.10 10.24 9.24
CA SER A 72 -1.09 11.26 9.60
C SER A 72 -2.42 10.69 10.10
N GLN A 73 -2.55 9.37 10.20
CA GLN A 73 -3.79 8.70 10.65
C GLN A 73 -4.29 9.21 12.01
N SER A 74 -3.39 9.58 12.90
CA SER A 74 -3.77 10.14 14.20
C SER A 74 -4.51 11.46 14.06
N PHE A 75 -4.09 12.31 13.13
CA PHE A 75 -4.79 13.57 12.82
C PHE A 75 -6.15 13.32 12.19
N THR A 76 -6.24 12.39 11.26
CA THR A 76 -7.49 12.06 10.58
C THR A 76 -8.50 11.41 11.52
N GLY A 77 -8.04 10.58 12.45
CA GLY A 77 -8.87 10.00 13.51
C GLY A 77 -9.39 11.08 14.48
N PHE A 78 -8.53 11.99 14.89
CA PHE A 78 -8.93 13.14 15.71
C PHE A 78 -9.93 14.04 14.98
N TRP A 79 -9.69 14.30 13.70
CA TRP A 79 -10.61 15.08 12.88
C TRP A 79 -12.00 14.41 12.77
N ALA A 80 -12.05 13.10 12.51
CA ALA A 80 -13.29 12.35 12.45
C ALA A 80 -14.08 12.42 13.76
N GLN A 81 -13.37 12.29 14.90
CA GLN A 81 -13.96 12.44 16.22
C GLN A 81 -14.48 13.87 16.45
N ALA A 82 -13.70 14.89 16.10
CA ALA A 82 -14.12 16.29 16.22
C ALA A 82 -15.27 16.66 15.27
N TYR A 83 -15.34 16.02 14.12
CA TYR A 83 -16.48 16.13 13.20
C TYR A 83 -17.75 15.52 13.79
N GLY A 84 -17.64 14.43 14.54
CA GLY A 84 -18.73 13.74 15.22
C GLY A 84 -19.20 12.47 14.53
N THR A 85 -18.47 11.97 13.52
CA THR A 85 -18.81 10.70 12.89
C THR A 85 -18.26 9.50 13.67
N PRO A 86 -19.08 8.47 13.97
CA PRO A 86 -18.59 7.20 14.48
C PRO A 86 -18.00 6.29 13.39
N ASN A 87 -18.21 6.63 12.12
CA ASN A 87 -17.88 5.78 10.98
C ASN A 87 -16.46 6.05 10.47
N PHE A 88 -15.49 5.85 11.34
CA PHE A 88 -14.07 5.95 11.02
C PHE A 88 -13.42 4.58 10.93
N ALA A 89 -12.74 4.32 9.84
CA ALA A 89 -11.94 3.11 9.66
C ALA A 89 -10.54 3.44 9.16
N ALA A 90 -9.54 2.99 9.90
CA ALA A 90 -8.15 3.10 9.52
C ALA A 90 -7.61 1.78 8.97
N HIS A 91 -6.67 1.87 8.06
CA HIS A 91 -6.02 0.71 7.43
C HIS A 91 -5.49 -0.32 8.44
N GLY A 92 -5.00 0.13 9.58
CA GLY A 92 -4.47 -0.76 10.63
C GLY A 92 -5.42 -1.88 11.02
N GLY A 93 -6.73 -1.62 11.10
CA GLY A 93 -7.74 -2.63 11.41
C GLY A 93 -7.86 -3.73 10.36
N PHE A 94 -7.58 -3.41 9.11
CA PHE A 94 -7.68 -4.36 7.99
C PHE A 94 -6.37 -5.04 7.61
N CYS A 95 -5.24 -4.54 8.10
CA CYS A 95 -3.91 -5.05 7.78
C CYS A 95 -3.20 -5.59 9.03
N SER A 96 -2.68 -4.69 9.84
CA SER A 96 -1.78 -5.05 10.95
C SER A 96 -2.47 -5.86 12.03
N VAL A 97 -3.68 -5.50 12.42
CA VAL A 97 -4.46 -6.24 13.42
C VAL A 97 -4.87 -7.60 12.87
N ASN A 98 -5.28 -7.66 11.62
CA ASN A 98 -5.65 -8.92 10.96
C ASN A 98 -4.46 -9.87 10.87
N MET A 99 -3.28 -9.35 10.49
CA MET A 99 -2.05 -10.12 10.43
C MET A 99 -1.63 -10.63 11.82
N ALA A 100 -1.71 -9.78 12.84
CA ALA A 100 -1.40 -10.16 14.23
C ALA A 100 -2.36 -11.25 14.73
N ALA A 101 -3.65 -11.12 14.47
CA ALA A 101 -4.65 -12.12 14.81
C ALA A 101 -4.35 -13.45 14.09
N ALA A 102 -4.08 -13.42 12.80
CA ALA A 102 -3.70 -14.61 12.04
C ALA A 102 -2.46 -15.29 12.64
N GLY A 103 -1.44 -14.52 13.02
CA GLY A 103 -0.23 -15.03 13.67
C GLY A 103 -0.54 -15.72 15.00
N ILE A 104 -1.40 -15.15 15.83
CA ILE A 104 -1.82 -15.75 17.11
C ILE A 104 -2.48 -17.12 16.87
N TYR A 105 -3.40 -17.20 15.91
CA TYR A 105 -4.13 -18.43 15.61
C TYR A 105 -3.31 -19.50 14.88
N THR A 106 -2.29 -19.13 14.13
CA THR A 106 -1.52 -20.08 13.33
C THR A 106 -0.18 -20.44 13.95
N MET A 107 0.48 -19.52 14.63
CA MET A 107 1.83 -19.68 15.16
C MET A 107 1.91 -19.46 16.68
N GLY A 108 0.82 -19.07 17.32
CA GLY A 108 0.76 -18.85 18.76
C GLY A 108 1.31 -17.49 19.22
N GLY A 109 1.62 -16.57 18.31
CA GLY A 109 2.13 -15.25 18.67
C GLY A 109 1.86 -14.21 17.59
N ALA A 110 1.57 -12.97 18.00
CA ALA A 110 1.51 -11.83 17.11
C ALA A 110 2.94 -11.46 16.67
N PHE A 111 3.11 -11.13 15.40
CA PHE A 111 4.39 -10.68 14.86
C PHE A 111 4.20 -9.50 13.92
N TRP A 112 5.19 -8.63 13.91
CA TRP A 112 5.21 -7.43 13.06
C TRP A 112 6.35 -7.44 12.06
N GLU A 113 7.33 -8.29 12.30
CA GLU A 113 8.48 -8.49 11.44
C GLU A 113 8.44 -9.90 10.86
N PHE A 114 8.62 -9.99 9.55
CA PHE A 114 8.54 -11.26 8.83
C PHE A 114 9.84 -12.06 8.91
N GLY A 115 10.87 -11.50 9.52
CA GLY A 115 12.18 -12.11 9.54
C GLY A 115 12.82 -12.21 8.15
N GLN A 116 13.84 -13.03 8.07
CA GLN A 116 14.51 -13.35 6.81
C GLN A 116 14.62 -14.86 6.65
N PRO A 117 14.53 -15.39 5.42
CA PRO A 117 14.85 -16.78 5.15
C PRO A 117 16.30 -17.10 5.56
N ASP A 118 16.55 -18.33 5.98
CA ASP A 118 17.91 -18.82 6.16
C ASP A 118 18.55 -19.09 4.80
N TRP A 119 19.15 -18.06 4.23
CA TRP A 119 19.76 -18.09 2.91
C TRP A 119 20.93 -19.09 2.81
N GLU A 120 21.53 -19.46 3.94
CA GLU A 120 22.68 -20.37 3.98
C GLU A 120 22.28 -21.86 4.04
N ARG A 121 21.07 -22.15 4.54
CA ARG A 121 20.61 -23.54 4.77
C ARG A 121 19.39 -23.93 3.96
N THR A 122 18.62 -22.97 3.47
CA THR A 122 17.41 -23.23 2.68
C THR A 122 17.72 -24.12 1.48
N LYS A 123 16.98 -25.21 1.34
CA LYS A 123 17.07 -26.17 0.21
C LYS A 123 15.86 -26.07 -0.72
N LEU A 124 14.72 -25.62 -0.21
CA LEU A 124 13.50 -25.33 -0.96
C LEU A 124 13.01 -23.95 -0.54
N PHE A 125 12.82 -23.09 -1.51
CA PHE A 125 12.30 -21.74 -1.31
C PHE A 125 11.01 -21.56 -2.10
N MET A 126 9.92 -21.23 -1.41
CA MET A 126 8.63 -20.94 -2.04
C MET A 126 8.34 -19.46 -1.91
N LEU A 127 8.03 -18.81 -3.03
CA LEU A 127 7.74 -17.39 -3.11
C LEU A 127 6.32 -17.16 -3.58
N PHE A 128 5.48 -16.59 -2.71
CA PHE A 128 4.06 -16.37 -2.96
C PHE A 128 3.77 -14.90 -3.23
N GLY A 129 3.21 -14.58 -4.40
CA GLY A 129 2.63 -13.27 -4.70
C GLY A 129 3.61 -12.09 -4.70
N VAL A 130 4.91 -12.32 -4.70
CA VAL A 130 5.90 -11.26 -4.76
C VAL A 130 6.05 -10.80 -6.19
N ALA A 131 5.58 -9.61 -6.47
CA ALA A 131 5.84 -8.94 -7.72
C ALA A 131 7.30 -8.48 -7.75
N GLU A 132 7.98 -8.89 -8.77
CA GLU A 132 9.32 -8.47 -9.01
C GLU A 132 9.36 -7.45 -10.14
N ASP A 133 10.08 -6.46 -9.87
CA ASP A 133 10.27 -5.39 -10.79
C ASP A 133 11.75 -5.09 -10.89
N HIS A 134 12.39 -5.67 -11.85
CA HIS A 134 13.76 -5.31 -12.15
C HIS A 134 14.79 -5.63 -11.05
N ASP A 135 15.85 -4.90 -10.94
CA ASP A 135 17.07 -5.37 -10.33
C ASP A 135 17.31 -4.97 -8.87
N SER A 136 16.39 -4.28 -8.26
CA SER A 136 16.66 -3.54 -7.03
C SER A 136 15.99 -4.06 -5.76
N ASN A 137 15.51 -5.30 -5.74
CA ASN A 137 14.93 -5.88 -4.52
C ASN A 137 15.98 -6.72 -3.76
N PRO A 138 16.17 -6.49 -2.44
CA PRO A 138 17.11 -7.25 -1.64
C PRO A 138 16.92 -8.77 -1.66
N ILE A 139 15.70 -9.26 -1.86
CA ILE A 139 15.41 -10.70 -1.95
C ILE A 139 16.13 -11.36 -3.12
N LYS A 140 16.43 -10.62 -4.19
CA LYS A 140 17.17 -11.11 -5.34
C LYS A 140 18.56 -11.61 -4.96
N MET A 141 19.22 -10.92 -4.05
CA MET A 141 20.53 -11.33 -3.55
C MET A 141 20.44 -12.66 -2.79
N GLY A 142 19.40 -12.83 -1.98
CA GLY A 142 19.15 -14.08 -1.28
C GLY A 142 18.80 -15.22 -2.23
N ILE A 143 17.97 -14.97 -3.23
CA ILE A 143 17.63 -15.95 -4.28
C ILE A 143 18.89 -16.38 -5.03
N GLY A 144 19.76 -15.45 -5.41
CA GLY A 144 21.05 -15.79 -6.03
C GLY A 144 21.84 -16.78 -5.19
N LYS A 145 22.02 -16.51 -3.91
CA LYS A 145 22.75 -17.39 -2.97
C LYS A 145 22.18 -18.81 -2.87
N ILE A 146 20.86 -18.94 -2.77
CA ILE A 146 20.23 -20.27 -2.67
C ILE A 146 20.33 -21.03 -4.00
N LYS A 147 20.21 -20.36 -5.13
CA LYS A 147 20.36 -20.97 -6.46
C LYS A 147 21.78 -21.43 -6.72
N GLU A 148 22.80 -20.65 -6.36
CA GLU A 148 24.21 -21.03 -6.44
C GLU A 148 24.51 -22.33 -5.67
N ARG A 149 23.81 -22.58 -4.57
CA ARG A 149 23.93 -23.79 -3.77
C ARG A 149 23.07 -24.95 -4.28
N GLY A 150 22.32 -24.77 -5.37
CA GLY A 150 21.46 -25.80 -5.94
C GLY A 150 20.12 -25.98 -5.22
N ALA A 151 19.70 -25.03 -4.40
CA ALA A 151 18.37 -25.06 -3.79
C ALA A 151 17.28 -24.87 -4.85
N LYS A 152 16.16 -25.57 -4.66
CA LYS A 152 14.99 -25.45 -5.50
C LYS A 152 14.19 -24.21 -5.14
N MET A 153 13.61 -23.57 -6.16
CA MET A 153 12.71 -22.44 -6.00
C MET A 153 11.39 -22.70 -6.71
N ILE A 154 10.29 -22.49 -5.99
CA ILE A 154 8.93 -22.52 -6.54
C ILE A 154 8.35 -21.11 -6.44
N GLY A 155 7.91 -20.57 -7.56
CA GLY A 155 7.21 -19.30 -7.62
C GLY A 155 5.71 -19.52 -7.78
N VAL A 156 4.91 -18.98 -6.87
CA VAL A 156 3.44 -19.01 -6.92
C VAL A 156 2.95 -17.60 -7.17
N ASN A 157 2.47 -17.34 -8.38
CA ASN A 157 2.05 -16.00 -8.78
C ASN A 157 1.18 -16.08 -10.04
N PRO A 158 0.07 -15.35 -10.12
CA PRO A 158 -0.78 -15.34 -11.33
C PRO A 158 -0.05 -14.84 -12.58
N ILE A 159 1.05 -14.14 -12.42
CA ILE A 159 1.85 -13.62 -13.55
C ILE A 159 3.27 -14.20 -13.46
N ARG A 160 3.74 -14.79 -14.56
CA ARG A 160 5.10 -15.28 -14.67
C ARG A 160 6.06 -14.16 -15.04
N THR A 161 6.52 -13.42 -14.06
CA THR A 161 7.47 -12.32 -14.22
C THR A 161 8.65 -12.47 -13.26
N GLY A 162 9.73 -11.74 -13.50
CA GLY A 162 10.84 -11.60 -12.60
C GLY A 162 11.27 -12.90 -11.89
N TYR A 163 11.02 -13.01 -10.60
CA TYR A 163 11.41 -14.17 -9.82
C TYR A 163 10.81 -15.50 -10.29
N ASN A 164 9.61 -15.46 -10.87
CA ASN A 164 8.98 -16.66 -11.41
C ASN A 164 9.66 -17.15 -12.69
N ALA A 165 10.38 -16.27 -13.40
CA ALA A 165 11.14 -16.64 -14.58
C ALA A 165 12.41 -17.44 -14.23
N VAL A 166 12.98 -17.22 -13.04
CA VAL A 166 14.17 -17.93 -12.55
C VAL A 166 13.84 -19.07 -11.58
N ALA A 167 12.57 -19.26 -11.25
CA ALA A 167 12.12 -20.39 -10.46
C ALA A 167 12.25 -21.70 -11.24
N ASP A 168 12.50 -22.80 -10.52
CA ASP A 168 12.53 -24.15 -11.12
C ASP A 168 11.12 -24.61 -11.48
N GLU A 169 10.12 -24.11 -10.74
CA GLU A 169 8.71 -24.39 -10.98
C GLU A 169 7.89 -23.09 -10.77
N TRP A 170 6.93 -22.87 -11.65
CA TRP A 170 5.97 -21.79 -11.53
C TRP A 170 4.56 -22.35 -11.47
N VAL A 171 3.82 -21.91 -10.44
CA VAL A 171 2.41 -22.24 -10.23
C VAL A 171 1.60 -20.94 -10.44
N GLY A 172 0.80 -20.94 -11.48
CA GLY A 172 -0.06 -19.82 -11.87
C GLY A 172 -1.43 -19.84 -11.19
#